data_0f85e21d0283ad31558aa5b9787280c5
#
_entry.id   0f85e21d0283ad31558aa5b9787280c5
#
_cell.length_a   1.000
_cell.length_b   1.000
_cell.length_c   1.000
_cell.angle_alpha   90.00
_cell.angle_beta   90.00
_cell.angle_gamma   90.00
#
_symmetry.space_group_name_H-M   'P 1'
#
loop_
_entity.id
_entity.type
_entity.pdbx_description
1 polymer ?
#
loop_
_entity_poly.entity_id
_entity_poly.type
_entity_poly.pdbx_seq_one_letter_code
_entity_poly.pdbx_strand_id
1 'polypeptide(L)'
;MIGPAFLKQGVRHTDLGPIGDYPEGEYMVTTFVSSNEGDVARRTAFIRNNGFLGSQPSFTILSNHCAHLGCPVQPNGAVQYKQVSTFPGVTRLPVNPSGFGCPCHGGQYDTEGNRIAGPPVRALDRYSFSIVNGHLMVGKPFSVAYVIGLGAGAKIHVAKYSFPGEPVSGLESWLYPIQPPH
;
A
#
# COMPACT_ATOMS: atom_id res chain seq x y z
N MET A 1 32.11 -32.68 -2.69
CA MET A 1 32.18 -31.25 -2.33
C MET A 1 30.76 -30.68 -2.43
N ILE A 2 30.07 -30.51 -1.30
CA ILE A 2 28.69 -30.03 -1.23
C ILE A 2 28.80 -28.50 -1.09
N GLY A 3 28.43 -27.77 -2.13
CA GLY A 3 28.39 -26.31 -2.09
C GLY A 3 27.37 -25.80 -1.07
N PRO A 4 27.59 -24.63 -0.46
CA PRO A 4 26.67 -24.09 0.53
C PRO A 4 25.31 -23.85 -0.14
N ALA A 5 24.26 -24.47 0.40
CA ALA A 5 22.90 -24.21 0.04
C ALA A 5 22.63 -22.74 0.38
N PHE A 6 22.50 -21.88 -0.63
CA PHE A 6 21.94 -20.57 -0.45
C PHE A 6 20.48 -20.76 -0.01
N LEU A 7 20.26 -20.71 1.30
CA LEU A 7 18.94 -20.58 1.84
C LEU A 7 18.38 -19.29 1.24
N LYS A 8 17.40 -19.42 0.33
CA LYS A 8 16.55 -18.32 -0.08
C LYS A 8 15.96 -17.77 1.23
N GLN A 9 16.42 -16.60 1.65
CA GLN A 9 15.79 -15.90 2.77
C GLN A 9 14.32 -15.75 2.39
N GLY A 10 13.45 -16.52 3.05
CA GLY A 10 12.02 -16.48 2.83
C GLY A 10 11.56 -15.05 3.06
N VAL A 11 10.76 -14.53 2.13
CA VAL A 11 10.12 -13.22 2.30
C VAL A 11 9.31 -13.30 3.60
N ARG A 12 9.76 -12.57 4.62
CA ARG A 12 9.03 -12.50 5.89
C ARG A 12 7.76 -11.70 5.64
N HIS A 13 6.62 -12.30 5.93
CA HIS A 13 5.32 -11.64 5.87
C HIS A 13 4.91 -11.24 7.29
N THR A 14 4.28 -10.07 7.39
CA THR A 14 3.69 -9.59 8.64
C THR A 14 2.24 -10.02 8.69
N ASP A 15 1.84 -10.72 9.75
CA ASP A 15 0.47 -11.14 9.99
C ASP A 15 -0.37 -9.93 10.46
N LEU A 16 -1.37 -9.57 9.70
CA LEU A 16 -2.30 -8.49 10.03
C LEU A 16 -3.65 -8.99 10.57
N GLY A 17 -3.74 -10.27 10.90
CA GLY A 17 -4.93 -10.89 11.49
C GLY A 17 -5.94 -11.39 10.47
N PRO A 18 -7.10 -11.86 10.96
CA PRO A 18 -8.13 -12.46 10.13
C PRO A 18 -8.64 -11.53 9.04
N ILE A 19 -8.86 -12.06 7.83
CA ILE A 19 -9.45 -11.29 6.71
C ILE A 19 -10.86 -10.78 7.04
N GLY A 20 -11.60 -11.47 7.91
CA GLY A 20 -12.92 -11.04 8.39
C GLY A 20 -12.92 -9.73 9.19
N ASP A 21 -11.77 -9.30 9.68
CA ASP A 21 -11.61 -8.01 10.36
C ASP A 21 -11.57 -6.81 9.40
N TYR A 22 -11.58 -7.07 8.09
CA TYR A 22 -11.58 -6.07 7.02
C TYR A 22 -12.91 -6.13 6.26
N PRO A 23 -13.89 -5.26 6.57
CA PRO A 23 -15.16 -5.20 5.86
C PRO A 23 -14.96 -4.97 4.37
N GLU A 24 -15.77 -5.63 3.55
CA GLU A 24 -15.69 -5.49 2.10
C GLU A 24 -16.07 -4.07 1.66
N GLY A 25 -15.28 -3.50 0.76
CA GLY A 25 -15.50 -2.17 0.19
C GLY A 25 -15.00 -1.01 1.05
N GLU A 26 -14.67 -1.24 2.32
CA GLU A 26 -14.19 -0.19 3.22
C GLU A 26 -12.66 -0.16 3.28
N TYR A 27 -12.11 1.05 3.40
CA TYR A 27 -10.70 1.23 3.70
C TYR A 27 -10.47 1.24 5.22
N MET A 28 -9.39 0.59 5.64
CA MET A 28 -8.84 0.66 6.98
C MET A 28 -7.47 1.32 6.94
N VAL A 29 -7.27 2.39 7.71
CA VAL A 29 -5.92 2.85 8.06
C VAL A 29 -5.37 1.84 9.05
N THR A 30 -4.44 1.02 8.60
CA THR A 30 -3.89 -0.07 9.40
C THR A 30 -2.45 0.23 9.77
N THR A 31 -2.17 0.31 11.08
CA THR A 31 -0.81 0.45 11.60
C THR A 31 -0.36 -0.87 12.21
N PHE A 32 0.83 -1.31 11.84
CA PHE A 32 1.41 -2.58 12.24
C PHE A 32 2.91 -2.48 12.44
N VAL A 33 3.48 -3.46 13.13
CA VAL A 33 4.92 -3.57 13.35
C VAL A 33 5.47 -4.59 12.35
N SER A 34 6.36 -4.13 11.48
CA SER A 34 7.07 -5.00 10.55
C SER A 34 8.40 -5.43 11.17
N SER A 35 8.66 -6.74 11.18
CA SER A 35 9.94 -7.33 11.65
C SER A 35 10.92 -7.59 10.51
N ASN A 36 10.63 -7.09 9.30
CA ASN A 36 11.34 -7.48 8.08
C ASN A 36 12.70 -6.82 7.88
N GLU A 37 13.07 -5.80 8.67
CA GLU A 37 14.23 -4.96 8.39
C GLU A 37 15.21 -4.82 9.57
N GLY A 38 15.23 -5.80 10.48
CA GLY A 38 16.15 -5.76 11.63
C GLY A 38 15.81 -4.71 12.69
N ASP A 39 15.12 -3.66 12.30
CA ASP A 39 14.52 -2.67 13.19
C ASP A 39 13.02 -2.90 13.27
N VAL A 40 12.48 -2.76 14.48
CA VAL A 40 11.05 -2.80 14.76
C VAL A 40 10.43 -1.54 14.16
N ALA A 41 10.12 -1.58 12.87
CA ALA A 41 9.56 -0.45 12.16
C ALA A 41 8.02 -0.48 12.23
N ARG A 42 7.44 0.58 12.77
CA ARG A 42 5.99 0.81 12.68
C ARG A 42 5.66 1.29 11.26
N ARG A 43 4.74 0.59 10.62
CA ARG A 43 4.27 0.88 9.26
C ARG A 43 2.78 1.20 9.29
N THR A 44 2.35 2.03 8.36
CA THR A 44 0.94 2.33 8.11
C THR A 44 0.62 2.05 6.65
N ALA A 45 -0.51 1.38 6.43
CA ALA A 45 -1.04 1.11 5.10
C ALA A 45 -2.54 1.39 5.06
N PHE A 46 -3.04 1.74 3.87
CA PHE A 46 -4.46 1.83 3.61
C PHE A 46 -4.90 0.51 2.98
N ILE A 47 -5.74 -0.23 3.69
CA ILE A 47 -6.14 -1.59 3.31
C ILE A 47 -7.62 -1.61 2.99
N ARG A 48 -7.98 -2.05 1.79
CA ARG A 48 -9.36 -2.31 1.38
C ARG A 48 -9.52 -3.76 0.98
N ASN A 49 -10.52 -4.40 1.55
CA ASN A 49 -10.99 -5.69 1.10
C ASN A 49 -11.89 -5.47 -0.14
N ASN A 50 -11.50 -6.04 -1.27
CA ASN A 50 -12.23 -5.93 -2.54
C ASN A 50 -13.20 -7.09 -2.77
N GLY A 51 -13.44 -7.93 -1.75
CA GLY A 51 -14.16 -9.19 -1.91
C GLY A 51 -13.31 -10.24 -2.61
N PHE A 52 -13.88 -10.92 -3.59
CA PHE A 52 -13.24 -12.03 -4.27
C PHE A 52 -13.04 -11.76 -5.76
N LEU A 53 -11.93 -12.21 -6.30
CA LEU A 53 -11.70 -12.37 -7.73
C LEU A 53 -11.76 -13.88 -8.05
N GLY A 54 -12.88 -14.34 -8.58
CA GLY A 54 -13.17 -15.77 -8.66
C GLY A 54 -13.27 -16.38 -7.26
N SER A 55 -12.41 -17.33 -6.92
CA SER A 55 -12.35 -17.96 -5.60
C SER A 55 -11.29 -17.37 -4.66
N GLN A 56 -10.53 -16.39 -5.11
CA GLN A 56 -9.43 -15.82 -4.34
C GLN A 56 -9.81 -14.49 -3.69
N PRO A 57 -9.56 -14.31 -2.38
CA PRO A 57 -9.71 -13.01 -1.73
C PRO A 57 -8.82 -11.96 -2.38
N SER A 58 -9.35 -10.76 -2.56
CA SER A 58 -8.66 -9.63 -3.20
C SER A 58 -8.56 -8.45 -2.26
N PHE A 59 -7.36 -7.89 -2.16
CA PHE A 59 -7.08 -6.72 -1.32
C PHE A 59 -6.32 -5.65 -2.10
N THR A 60 -6.66 -4.40 -1.85
CA THR A 60 -5.84 -3.24 -2.20
C THR A 60 -5.11 -2.79 -0.95
N ILE A 61 -3.78 -2.81 -0.97
CA ILE A 61 -2.94 -2.42 0.16
C ILE A 61 -1.96 -1.36 -0.30
N LEU A 62 -2.29 -0.10 0.00
CA LEU A 62 -1.50 1.07 -0.41
C LEU A 62 -0.53 1.46 0.71
N SER A 63 0.69 1.82 0.35
CA SER A 63 1.61 2.48 1.26
C SER A 63 1.13 3.89 1.59
N ASN A 64 1.35 4.35 2.81
CA ASN A 64 1.10 5.74 3.18
C ASN A 64 2.25 6.70 2.83
N HIS A 65 3.26 6.24 2.10
CA HIS A 65 4.39 7.08 1.66
C HIS A 65 4.10 7.69 0.30
N CYS A 66 4.20 9.02 0.23
CA CYS A 66 4.03 9.77 -1.01
C CYS A 66 5.10 9.38 -2.03
N ALA A 67 4.68 9.11 -3.26
CA ALA A 67 5.59 8.77 -4.36
C ALA A 67 6.48 9.95 -4.84
N HIS A 68 6.33 11.13 -4.25
CA HIS A 68 7.20 12.29 -4.50
C HIS A 68 8.46 12.20 -3.63
N LEU A 69 8.35 12.50 -2.32
CA LEU A 69 9.47 12.54 -1.37
C LEU A 69 9.19 11.73 -0.08
N GLY A 70 8.27 10.79 -0.12
CA GLY A 70 8.01 9.87 0.99
C GLY A 70 7.23 10.44 2.17
N CYS A 71 6.70 11.68 2.10
CA CYS A 71 5.86 12.24 3.16
C CYS A 71 4.63 11.35 3.44
N PRO A 72 4.14 11.31 4.68
CA PRO A 72 2.93 10.57 5.00
C PRO A 72 1.72 11.12 4.24
N VAL A 73 1.06 10.24 3.51
CA VAL A 73 -0.19 10.52 2.81
C VAL A 73 -1.36 10.30 3.77
N GLN A 74 -2.42 11.07 3.62
CA GLN A 74 -3.62 11.00 4.44
C GLN A 74 -4.86 10.71 3.58
N PRO A 75 -5.86 10.00 4.10
CA PRO A 75 -7.12 9.81 3.40
C PRO A 75 -7.89 11.13 3.32
N ASN A 76 -8.41 11.44 2.14
CA ASN A 76 -9.33 12.57 1.93
C ASN A 76 -10.74 12.09 2.18
N GLY A 77 -11.38 12.55 3.25
CA GLY A 77 -12.76 12.17 3.60
C GLY A 77 -12.98 11.95 5.07
N ALA A 78 -14.14 11.42 5.40
CA ALA A 78 -14.51 11.19 6.80
C ALA A 78 -13.69 10.03 7.40
N VAL A 79 -13.06 10.32 8.52
CA VAL A 79 -12.38 9.34 9.36
C VAL A 79 -13.29 8.99 10.53
N GLN A 80 -13.56 7.72 10.73
CA GLN A 80 -14.26 7.26 11.91
C GLN A 80 -13.26 7.19 13.08
N TYR A 81 -13.50 7.97 14.13
CA TYR A 81 -12.56 8.04 15.26
C TYR A 81 -12.53 6.80 16.16
N LYS A 82 -13.39 5.82 15.90
CA LYS A 82 -13.39 4.58 16.67
C LYS A 82 -12.35 3.62 16.13
N GLN A 83 -11.21 3.59 16.81
CA GLN A 83 -10.17 2.61 16.53
C GLN A 83 -10.66 1.20 16.85
N VAL A 84 -10.49 0.28 15.92
CA VAL A 84 -10.73 -1.14 16.10
C VAL A 84 -9.39 -1.86 16.17
N SER A 85 -9.11 -2.51 17.31
CA SER A 85 -7.92 -3.33 17.49
C SER A 85 -8.36 -4.70 17.98
N THR A 86 -8.35 -5.68 17.09
CA THR A 86 -8.76 -7.06 17.39
C THR A 86 -7.61 -8.04 17.27
N PHE A 87 -6.45 -7.59 16.81
CA PHE A 87 -5.28 -8.43 16.62
C PHE A 87 -4.04 -7.80 17.27
N PRO A 88 -3.19 -8.57 17.98
CA PRO A 88 -2.01 -8.04 18.68
C PRO A 88 -1.06 -7.31 17.75
N GLY A 89 -0.66 -6.10 18.11
CA GLY A 89 0.28 -5.27 17.34
C GLY A 89 -0.30 -4.62 16.07
N VAL A 90 -1.60 -4.80 15.80
CA VAL A 90 -2.29 -4.21 14.65
C VAL A 90 -3.40 -3.31 15.12
N THR A 91 -3.37 -2.06 14.69
CA THR A 91 -4.45 -1.07 14.90
C THR A 91 -5.12 -0.75 13.59
N ARG A 92 -6.45 -0.67 13.60
CA ARG A 92 -7.27 -0.36 12.43
C ARG A 92 -8.18 0.80 12.71
N LEU A 93 -8.29 1.72 11.75
CA LEU A 93 -9.19 2.87 11.80
C LEU A 93 -10.00 2.90 10.50
N PRO A 94 -11.33 2.68 10.56
CA PRO A 94 -12.17 2.74 9.37
C PRO A 94 -12.19 4.13 8.76
N VAL A 95 -12.07 4.19 7.43
CA VAL A 95 -12.13 5.43 6.66
C VAL A 95 -12.90 5.20 5.37
N ASN A 96 -13.56 6.25 4.89
CA ASN A 96 -14.22 6.24 3.58
C ASN A 96 -13.63 7.36 2.72
N PRO A 97 -12.45 7.14 2.12
CA PRO A 97 -11.75 8.18 1.40
C PRO A 97 -12.35 8.38 0.01
N SER A 98 -12.42 9.63 -0.43
CA SER A 98 -12.60 9.99 -1.84
C SER A 98 -11.28 9.92 -2.64
N GLY A 99 -10.18 9.66 -1.98
CA GLY A 99 -8.82 9.59 -2.46
C GLY A 99 -7.84 9.85 -1.33
N PHE A 100 -6.59 10.14 -1.66
CA PHE A 100 -5.53 10.38 -0.69
C PHE A 100 -4.76 11.65 -1.05
N GLY A 101 -4.33 12.38 -0.02
CA GLY A 101 -3.59 13.63 -0.17
C GLY A 101 -2.28 13.65 0.58
N CYS A 102 -1.25 14.22 -0.03
CA CYS A 102 0.03 14.47 0.61
C CYS A 102 0.09 15.94 1.05
N PRO A 103 0.16 16.25 2.35
CA PRO A 103 0.14 17.63 2.84
C PRO A 103 1.45 18.40 2.55
N CYS A 104 2.56 17.70 2.27
CA CYS A 104 3.86 18.35 2.09
C CYS A 104 3.91 19.24 0.82
N HIS A 105 3.51 18.70 -0.34
CA HIS A 105 3.60 19.40 -1.62
C HIS A 105 2.35 19.24 -2.49
N GLY A 106 1.22 18.83 -1.89
CA GLY A 106 -0.06 18.77 -2.58
C GLY A 106 -0.24 17.61 -3.56
N GLY A 107 0.53 16.53 -3.40
CA GLY A 107 0.30 15.30 -4.17
C GLY A 107 -1.09 14.74 -3.88
N GLN A 108 -1.86 14.40 -4.94
CA GLN A 108 -3.20 13.85 -4.83
C GLN A 108 -3.29 12.52 -5.56
N TYR A 109 -4.03 11.58 -4.96
CA TYR A 109 -4.21 10.24 -5.47
C TYR A 109 -5.67 9.82 -5.39
N ASP A 110 -6.12 9.02 -6.35
CA ASP A 110 -7.44 8.39 -6.32
C ASP A 110 -7.52 7.23 -5.30
N THR A 111 -8.66 6.57 -5.24
CA THR A 111 -8.89 5.44 -4.33
C THR A 111 -8.10 4.17 -4.70
N GLU A 112 -7.55 4.08 -5.92
CA GLU A 112 -6.63 3.00 -6.31
C GLU A 112 -5.16 3.39 -6.10
N GLY A 113 -4.90 4.61 -5.64
CA GLY A 113 -3.57 5.14 -5.44
C GLY A 113 -2.96 5.79 -6.68
N ASN A 114 -3.69 5.92 -7.79
CA ASN A 114 -3.19 6.63 -8.97
C ASN A 114 -2.99 8.10 -8.67
N ARG A 115 -1.92 8.66 -9.18
CA ARG A 115 -1.70 10.10 -9.14
C ARG A 115 -2.75 10.84 -9.97
N ILE A 116 -3.42 11.82 -9.38
CA ILE A 116 -4.39 12.70 -10.05
C ILE A 116 -3.94 14.16 -10.10
N ALA A 117 -3.12 14.60 -9.15
CA ALA A 117 -2.58 15.97 -9.15
C ALA A 117 -1.30 16.08 -8.33
N GLY A 118 -0.59 17.19 -8.49
CA GLY A 118 0.60 17.53 -7.73
C GLY A 118 1.89 16.93 -8.29
N PRO A 119 3.00 17.04 -7.55
CA PRO A 119 4.33 16.69 -8.03
C PRO A 119 4.67 15.19 -8.14
N PRO A 120 3.95 14.22 -7.50
CA PRO A 120 4.27 12.81 -7.71
C PRO A 120 4.23 12.44 -9.18
N VAL A 121 5.13 11.55 -9.62
CA VAL A 121 5.22 11.12 -11.03
C VAL A 121 4.61 9.74 -11.28
N ARG A 122 4.18 9.03 -10.22
CA ARG A 122 3.62 7.70 -10.27
C ARG A 122 2.56 7.49 -9.19
N ALA A 123 1.91 6.32 -9.22
CA ALA A 123 0.97 5.91 -8.19
C ALA A 123 1.67 5.66 -6.84
N LEU A 124 0.88 5.55 -5.78
CA LEU A 124 1.33 5.06 -4.48
C LEU A 124 1.85 3.62 -4.60
N ASP A 125 2.88 3.30 -3.84
CA ASP A 125 3.37 1.94 -3.72
C ASP A 125 2.29 1.04 -3.13
N ARG A 126 2.32 -0.23 -3.52
CA ARG A 126 1.46 -1.26 -2.97
C ARG A 126 2.28 -2.31 -2.24
N TYR A 127 1.66 -2.96 -1.26
CA TYR A 127 2.24 -4.13 -0.62
C TYR A 127 1.77 -5.40 -1.32
N SER A 128 2.70 -6.35 -1.47
CA SER A 128 2.34 -7.73 -1.79
C SER A 128 1.63 -8.36 -0.59
N PHE A 129 0.73 -9.31 -0.84
CA PHE A 129 0.04 -10.01 0.22
C PHE A 129 -0.21 -11.48 -0.15
N SER A 130 -0.49 -12.27 0.85
CA SER A 130 -1.00 -13.63 0.73
C SER A 130 -2.01 -13.90 1.84
N ILE A 131 -2.85 -14.90 1.64
CA ILE A 131 -3.78 -15.36 2.66
C ILE A 131 -3.29 -16.72 3.16
N VAL A 132 -3.04 -16.81 4.46
CA VAL A 132 -2.57 -18.03 5.12
C VAL A 132 -3.49 -18.32 6.30
N ASN A 133 -4.15 -19.46 6.29
CA ASN A 133 -5.11 -19.89 7.34
C ASN A 133 -6.18 -18.81 7.65
N GLY A 134 -6.66 -18.09 6.62
CA GLY A 134 -7.65 -17.03 6.78
C GLY A 134 -7.10 -15.70 7.31
N HIS A 135 -5.78 -15.56 7.48
CA HIS A 135 -5.13 -14.31 7.88
C HIS A 135 -4.52 -13.58 6.69
N LEU A 136 -4.59 -12.25 6.73
CA LEU A 136 -3.94 -11.36 5.78
C LEU A 136 -2.46 -11.22 6.14
N MET A 137 -1.61 -11.77 5.29
CA MET A 137 -0.15 -11.71 5.42
C MET A 137 0.39 -10.67 4.47
N VAL A 138 1.00 -9.59 4.97
CA VAL A 138 1.56 -8.52 4.16
C VAL A 138 3.07 -8.72 3.98
N GLY A 139 3.49 -8.67 2.72
CA GLY A 139 4.88 -8.83 2.31
C GLY A 139 5.59 -7.50 2.07
N LYS A 140 6.46 -7.48 1.06
CA LYS A 140 7.24 -6.29 0.70
C LYS A 140 6.41 -5.29 -0.11
N PRO A 141 6.68 -3.98 0.03
CA PRO A 141 6.15 -2.98 -0.88
C PRO A 141 6.77 -3.13 -2.27
N PHE A 142 6.04 -2.70 -3.29
CA PHE A 142 6.51 -2.61 -4.67
C PHE A 142 5.99 -1.33 -5.33
N SER A 143 6.78 -0.80 -6.25
CA SER A 143 6.45 0.46 -6.93
C SER A 143 5.43 0.24 -8.03
N VAL A 144 4.44 1.13 -8.09
CA VAL A 144 3.35 1.11 -9.06
C VAL A 144 3.44 2.33 -9.96
N ALA A 145 3.41 2.11 -11.27
CA ALA A 145 3.34 3.20 -12.25
C ALA A 145 1.92 3.76 -12.29
N TYR A 146 0.94 2.91 -12.55
CA TYR A 146 -0.48 3.25 -12.57
C TYR A 146 -1.34 1.99 -12.46
N VAL A 147 -2.63 2.18 -12.21
CA VAL A 147 -3.63 1.11 -12.09
C VAL A 147 -4.80 1.41 -13.02
N ILE A 148 -5.26 0.41 -13.77
CA ILE A 148 -6.45 0.50 -14.63
C ILE A 148 -7.58 -0.31 -14.00
N GLY A 149 -8.76 0.30 -13.89
CA GLY A 149 -9.92 -0.31 -13.27
C GLY A 149 -9.96 -0.11 -11.75
N LEU A 150 -10.87 -0.80 -11.08
CA LEU A 150 -11.17 -0.63 -9.66
C LEU A 150 -11.25 -1.98 -8.95
N GLY A 151 -10.84 -2.01 -7.69
CA GLY A 151 -11.05 -3.13 -6.78
C GLY A 151 -10.42 -4.44 -7.23
N ALA A 152 -11.16 -5.53 -7.14
CA ALA A 152 -10.66 -6.87 -7.46
C ALA A 152 -10.25 -7.04 -8.93
N GLY A 153 -10.91 -6.32 -9.85
CA GLY A 153 -10.61 -6.36 -11.29
C GLY A 153 -9.51 -5.40 -11.73
N ALA A 154 -8.90 -4.65 -10.82
CA ALA A 154 -7.88 -3.66 -11.16
C ALA A 154 -6.61 -4.31 -11.70
N LYS A 155 -6.07 -3.75 -12.79
CA LYS A 155 -4.80 -4.16 -13.39
C LYS A 155 -3.69 -3.22 -12.95
N ILE A 156 -2.69 -3.78 -12.26
CA ILE A 156 -1.57 -3.02 -11.69
C ILE A 156 -0.40 -3.05 -12.67
N HIS A 157 0.07 -1.86 -13.07
CA HIS A 157 1.27 -1.69 -13.86
C HIS A 157 2.43 -1.29 -12.95
N VAL A 158 3.41 -2.19 -12.83
CA VAL A 158 4.57 -2.01 -11.95
C VAL A 158 5.53 -1.00 -12.56
N ALA A 159 6.07 -0.10 -11.76
CA ALA A 159 7.09 0.85 -12.20
C ALA A 159 8.45 0.16 -12.36
N LYS A 160 9.09 0.36 -13.52
CA LYS A 160 10.36 -0.33 -13.86
C LYS A 160 11.59 0.25 -13.17
N TYR A 161 11.55 1.54 -12.81
CA TYR A 161 12.74 2.31 -12.40
C TYR A 161 12.62 2.97 -11.02
N SER A 162 11.62 2.57 -10.23
CA SER A 162 11.46 3.04 -8.86
C SER A 162 11.64 1.90 -7.89
N PHE A 163 12.30 2.17 -6.75
CA PHE A 163 12.41 1.20 -5.68
C PHE A 163 11.17 1.26 -4.79
N PRO A 164 10.65 0.10 -4.32
CA PRO A 164 9.53 0.07 -3.40
C PRO A 164 9.82 0.86 -2.12
N GLY A 165 8.88 1.74 -1.74
CA GLY A 165 9.00 2.55 -0.53
C GLY A 165 10.00 3.71 -0.61
N GLU A 166 10.68 3.89 -1.75
CA GLU A 166 11.59 5.00 -1.97
C GLU A 166 10.92 6.12 -2.78
N PRO A 167 11.15 7.39 -2.44
CA PRO A 167 10.68 8.50 -3.25
C PRO A 167 11.39 8.49 -4.62
N VAL A 168 10.70 8.94 -5.64
CA VAL A 168 11.33 9.18 -6.94
C VAL A 168 12.31 10.34 -6.79
N SER A 169 13.60 10.06 -6.97
CA SER A 169 14.65 11.09 -6.96
C SER A 169 15.05 11.43 -8.38
N GLY A 170 15.25 12.71 -8.66
CA GLY A 170 15.69 13.18 -9.96
C GLY A 170 14.95 14.44 -10.41
N LEU A 171 15.26 14.89 -11.60
CA LEU A 171 14.61 16.06 -12.20
C LEU A 171 13.10 15.87 -12.35
N GLU A 172 12.65 14.65 -12.58
CA GLU A 172 11.23 14.31 -12.71
C GLU A 172 10.43 14.58 -11.42
N SER A 173 11.07 14.53 -10.26
CA SER A 173 10.41 14.83 -8.98
C SER A 173 10.12 16.33 -8.79
N TRP A 174 10.83 17.19 -9.53
CA TRP A 174 10.69 18.64 -9.47
C TRP A 174 9.86 19.22 -10.61
N LEU A 175 9.83 18.52 -11.73
CA LEU A 175 9.02 18.91 -12.87
C LEU A 175 7.63 18.32 -12.71
N TYR A 176 6.60 19.13 -12.85
CA TYR A 176 5.26 18.63 -13.11
C TYR A 176 5.33 17.67 -14.29
N PRO A 177 4.77 16.48 -14.18
CA PRO A 177 4.76 15.59 -15.33
C PRO A 177 4.09 16.31 -16.48
N ILE A 178 4.87 16.54 -17.53
CA ILE A 178 4.40 17.17 -18.77
C ILE A 178 3.40 16.26 -19.47
N GLN A 179 3.41 14.96 -19.11
CA GLN A 179 2.46 13.97 -19.59
C GLN A 179 1.87 13.20 -18.40
N PRO A 180 0.54 12.95 -18.39
CA PRO A 180 -0.04 12.04 -17.42
C PRO A 180 0.58 10.64 -17.60
N PRO A 181 0.72 9.85 -16.53
CA PRO A 181 1.15 8.47 -16.65
C PRO A 181 0.18 7.72 -17.57
N HIS A 182 0.72 7.07 -18.58
CA HIS A 182 -0.03 6.25 -19.54
C HIS A 182 -0.35 4.89 -18.97
#